data_f0198f7f89351a988058fbc68f6c24f5
#
_entry.id   f0198f7f89351a988058fbc68f6c24f5
#
_cell.length_a   1.000
_cell.length_b   1.000
_cell.length_c   1.000
_cell.angle_alpha   90.00
_cell.angle_beta   90.00
_cell.angle_gamma   90.00
#
_symmetry.space_group_name_H-M   'P 1'
#
loop_
_entity.id
_entity.type
_entity.pdbx_description
1 polymer ?
#
loop_
_entity_poly.entity_id
_entity_poly.type
_entity_poly.pdbx_seq_one_letter_code
_entity_poly.pdbx_strand_id
1 'polypeptide(L)'
;KLMSGESIAAYGLTEPSSGSDALSAKTSAVLSEDGTHYVLNGEKQFVSNGGWADIYTILAQVEGNKFSGFIVDRNTEGLSIGNEEKKLGMKGSSTTSVKFKDAKVPVENLLYEVGKGATIAFNALNIGRYKLGSASVGGSKQAIKQTIRYSLDRRQFGQPIARFDSILGKIADMTIRIYVADTMLY
;
A
#
# COMPACT_ATOMS: atom_id res chain seq x y z
N LYS A 1 -7.79 4.24 -18.38
CA LYS A 1 -6.78 5.22 -17.98
C LYS A 1 -5.76 4.63 -16.98
N LEU A 2 -6.18 3.99 -15.88
CA LEU A 2 -5.25 3.37 -14.92
C LEU A 2 -4.41 2.25 -15.55
N MET A 3 -5.00 1.40 -16.38
CA MET A 3 -4.30 0.29 -17.05
C MET A 3 -3.34 0.76 -18.15
N SER A 4 -3.62 1.91 -18.77
CA SER A 4 -2.72 2.53 -19.78
C SER A 4 -1.60 3.36 -19.15
N GLY A 5 -1.69 3.67 -17.85
CA GLY A 5 -0.75 4.55 -17.15
C GLY A 5 -1.00 6.04 -17.36
N GLU A 6 -2.11 6.41 -18.00
CA GLU A 6 -2.52 7.82 -18.17
C GLU A 6 -2.93 8.48 -16.85
N SER A 7 -3.39 7.69 -15.87
CA SER A 7 -3.80 8.17 -14.56
C SER A 7 -3.15 7.35 -13.46
N ILE A 8 -2.79 8.00 -12.36
CA ILE A 8 -2.24 7.39 -11.15
C ILE A 8 -3.36 7.21 -10.13
N ALA A 9 -3.39 6.04 -9.49
CA ALA A 9 -4.33 5.77 -8.41
C ALA A 9 -3.66 5.77 -7.03
N ALA A 10 -4.46 6.11 -6.03
CA ALA A 10 -4.14 5.93 -4.62
C ALA A 10 -5.26 5.15 -3.91
N TYR A 11 -4.90 4.54 -2.78
CA TYR A 11 -5.80 3.77 -1.94
C TYR A 11 -5.78 4.30 -0.52
N GLY A 12 -6.93 4.78 -0.04
CA GLY A 12 -7.09 5.37 1.28
C GLY A 12 -7.95 4.49 2.20
N LEU A 13 -7.30 3.76 3.11
CA LEU A 13 -7.94 2.92 4.12
C LEU A 13 -7.69 3.46 5.53
N THR A 14 -6.42 3.63 5.89
CA THR A 14 -5.94 4.01 7.21
C THR A 14 -6.39 5.42 7.60
N GLU A 15 -6.77 5.60 8.84
CA GLU A 15 -7.13 6.89 9.44
C GLU A 15 -6.26 7.17 10.69
N PRO A 16 -6.20 8.41 11.18
CA PRO A 16 -5.47 8.72 12.42
C PRO A 16 -5.88 7.86 13.62
N SER A 17 -7.16 7.44 13.67
CA SER A 17 -7.73 6.61 14.75
C SER A 17 -7.92 5.13 14.39
N SER A 18 -7.65 4.71 13.16
CA SER A 18 -7.95 3.36 12.65
C SER A 18 -6.86 2.88 11.71
N GLY A 19 -6.07 1.91 12.16
CA GLY A 19 -5.02 1.24 11.38
C GLY A 19 -5.32 -0.25 11.22
N SER A 20 -4.86 -1.08 12.16
CA SER A 20 -5.10 -2.53 12.14
C SER A 20 -6.58 -2.88 12.23
N ASP A 21 -7.36 -2.15 13.01
CA ASP A 21 -8.82 -2.23 13.05
C ASP A 21 -9.44 -1.36 11.95
N ALA A 22 -9.25 -1.77 10.71
CA ALA A 22 -9.63 -1.01 9.53
C ALA A 22 -11.14 -0.78 9.41
N LEU A 23 -11.96 -1.67 9.98
CA LEU A 23 -13.41 -1.55 9.92
C LEU A 23 -13.98 -0.52 10.91
N SER A 24 -13.19 -0.08 11.89
CA SER A 24 -13.55 0.99 12.82
C SER A 24 -13.29 2.40 12.26
N ALA A 25 -13.03 2.51 10.96
CA ALA A 25 -12.84 3.78 10.28
C ALA A 25 -14.03 4.73 10.51
N LYS A 26 -13.73 6.02 10.69
CA LYS A 26 -14.71 7.07 11.02
C LYS A 26 -15.07 7.98 9.85
N THR A 27 -14.32 7.93 8.74
CA THR A 27 -14.71 8.66 7.53
C THR A 27 -16.11 8.25 7.14
N SER A 28 -17.02 9.23 7.06
CA SER A 28 -18.43 9.02 6.76
C SER A 28 -18.75 9.33 5.31
N ALA A 29 -19.79 8.68 4.80
CA ALA A 29 -20.40 8.97 3.52
C ALA A 29 -21.92 8.98 3.69
N VAL A 30 -22.53 10.14 3.48
CA VAL A 30 -23.98 10.34 3.65
C VAL A 30 -24.59 10.58 2.26
N LEU A 31 -25.61 9.79 1.92
CA LEU A 31 -26.34 10.00 0.66
C LEU A 31 -27.10 11.33 0.72
N SER A 32 -26.98 12.13 -0.33
CA SER A 32 -27.72 13.38 -0.47
C SER A 32 -29.26 13.15 -0.55
N GLU A 33 -30.05 14.14 -0.18
CA GLU A 33 -31.51 14.04 -0.19
C GLU A 33 -32.09 13.73 -1.59
N ASP A 34 -31.44 14.24 -2.63
CA ASP A 34 -31.81 13.99 -4.02
C ASP A 34 -31.29 12.66 -4.58
N GLY A 35 -30.49 11.90 -3.80
CA GLY A 35 -29.95 10.61 -4.18
C GLY A 35 -28.88 10.64 -5.27
N THR A 36 -28.34 11.82 -5.63
CA THR A 36 -27.40 11.98 -6.75
C THR A 36 -25.95 11.79 -6.36
N HIS A 37 -25.59 12.00 -5.09
CA HIS A 37 -24.20 11.92 -4.62
C HIS A 37 -24.10 11.53 -3.15
N TYR A 38 -22.93 11.06 -2.76
CA TYR A 38 -22.54 10.91 -1.36
C TYR A 38 -21.71 12.10 -0.91
N VAL A 39 -21.96 12.60 0.29
CA VAL A 39 -21.16 13.63 0.96
C VAL A 39 -20.17 12.95 1.88
N LEU A 40 -18.89 13.02 1.57
CA LEU A 40 -17.81 12.43 2.34
C LEU A 40 -17.22 13.44 3.33
N ASN A 41 -17.01 12.99 4.57
CA ASN A 41 -16.34 13.74 5.63
C ASN A 41 -15.38 12.82 6.40
N GLY A 42 -14.11 13.26 6.57
CA GLY A 42 -13.09 12.53 7.32
C GLY A 42 -11.67 12.76 6.80
N GLU A 43 -10.75 11.92 7.25
CA GLU A 43 -9.33 12.00 6.88
C GLU A 43 -8.73 10.61 6.73
N LYS A 44 -8.03 10.37 5.62
CA LYS A 44 -7.17 9.19 5.41
C LYS A 44 -5.72 9.58 5.61
N GLN A 45 -4.95 8.69 6.24
CA GLN A 45 -3.54 8.91 6.59
C GLN A 45 -2.64 7.88 5.91
N PHE A 46 -1.40 8.27 5.66
CA PHE A 46 -0.37 7.44 5.03
C PHE A 46 -0.77 6.91 3.65
N VAL A 47 -1.46 7.74 2.87
CA VAL A 47 -1.92 7.38 1.53
C VAL A 47 -0.74 7.42 0.56
N SER A 48 -0.31 6.25 0.10
CA SER A 48 0.71 6.13 -0.96
C SER A 48 0.18 6.72 -2.25
N ASN A 49 1.04 7.43 -2.99
CA ASN A 49 0.70 8.24 -4.15
C ASN A 49 -0.27 9.40 -3.85
N GLY A 50 -0.59 9.68 -2.59
CA GLY A 50 -1.60 10.66 -2.24
C GLY A 50 -1.34 12.06 -2.81
N GLY A 51 -0.08 12.48 -2.92
CA GLY A 51 0.31 13.75 -3.53
C GLY A 51 0.21 13.79 -5.05
N TRP A 52 0.21 12.62 -5.74
CA TRP A 52 0.30 12.51 -7.20
C TRP A 52 -0.93 11.90 -7.87
N ALA A 53 -1.75 11.15 -7.12
CA ALA A 53 -2.88 10.43 -7.68
C ALA A 53 -3.92 11.36 -8.33
N ASP A 54 -4.46 10.90 -9.44
CA ASP A 54 -5.60 11.51 -10.12
C ASP A 54 -6.92 10.95 -9.57
N ILE A 55 -6.87 9.70 -9.09
CA ILE A 55 -8.04 8.94 -8.63
C ILE A 55 -7.71 8.28 -7.30
N TYR A 56 -8.63 8.38 -6.34
CA TYR A 56 -8.51 7.76 -5.03
C TYR A 56 -9.60 6.71 -4.82
N THR A 57 -9.22 5.50 -4.39
CA THR A 57 -10.17 4.54 -3.82
C THR A 57 -10.25 4.78 -2.33
N ILE A 58 -11.38 5.26 -1.84
CA ILE A 58 -11.60 5.68 -0.46
C ILE A 58 -12.61 4.77 0.21
N LEU A 59 -12.27 4.24 1.38
CA LEU A 59 -13.18 3.45 2.22
C LEU A 59 -13.84 4.37 3.25
N ALA A 60 -15.17 4.32 3.36
CA ALA A 60 -15.95 5.15 4.28
C ALA A 60 -17.16 4.40 4.83
N GLN A 61 -17.73 4.88 5.94
CA GLN A 61 -18.94 4.34 6.55
C GLN A 61 -20.19 5.03 5.98
N VAL A 62 -21.05 4.26 5.34
CA VAL A 62 -22.38 4.69 4.95
C VAL A 62 -23.35 4.37 6.11
N GLU A 63 -24.24 5.27 6.45
CA GLU A 63 -25.21 5.10 7.55
C GLU A 63 -24.55 4.66 8.88
N GLY A 64 -23.30 5.08 9.10
CA GLY A 64 -22.55 4.86 10.33
C GLY A 64 -21.95 3.46 10.54
N ASN A 65 -22.38 2.44 9.79
CA ASN A 65 -21.93 1.05 9.97
C ASN A 65 -21.79 0.21 8.70
N LYS A 66 -22.08 0.77 7.53
CA LYS A 66 -21.96 0.06 6.24
C LYS A 66 -20.65 0.47 5.55
N PHE A 67 -19.57 -0.20 5.90
CA PHE A 67 -18.26 0.06 5.32
C PHE A 67 -18.25 -0.17 3.81
N SER A 68 -17.97 0.89 3.04
CA SER A 68 -18.16 0.96 1.59
C SER A 68 -16.97 1.59 0.89
N GLY A 69 -16.78 1.32 -0.39
CA GLY A 69 -15.70 1.88 -1.19
C GLY A 69 -16.21 2.92 -2.19
N PHE A 70 -15.44 3.97 -2.42
CA PHE A 70 -15.75 5.05 -3.34
C PHE A 70 -14.57 5.36 -4.27
N ILE A 71 -14.86 5.68 -5.53
CA ILE A 71 -13.90 6.25 -6.47
C ILE A 71 -14.04 7.77 -6.41
N VAL A 72 -12.96 8.44 -6.00
CA VAL A 72 -12.96 9.90 -5.82
C VAL A 72 -11.92 10.52 -6.75
N ASP A 73 -12.34 11.47 -7.58
CA ASP A 73 -11.45 12.23 -8.44
C ASP A 73 -10.64 13.26 -7.61
N ARG A 74 -9.40 13.51 -8.01
CA ARG A 74 -8.54 14.51 -7.37
C ARG A 74 -9.16 15.89 -7.28
N ASN A 75 -9.94 16.27 -8.30
CA ASN A 75 -10.54 17.58 -8.40
C ASN A 75 -11.92 17.68 -7.70
N THR A 76 -12.32 16.64 -6.96
CA THR A 76 -13.56 16.68 -6.18
C THR A 76 -13.52 17.84 -5.19
N GLU A 77 -14.53 18.72 -5.26
CA GLU A 77 -14.68 19.82 -4.30
C GLU A 77 -14.76 19.26 -2.86
N GLY A 78 -14.03 19.88 -1.93
CA GLY A 78 -13.93 19.41 -0.56
C GLY A 78 -12.85 18.37 -0.31
N LEU A 79 -12.14 17.88 -1.34
CA LEU A 79 -10.93 17.07 -1.19
C LEU A 79 -9.71 17.98 -1.01
N SER A 80 -8.86 17.69 -0.04
CA SER A 80 -7.57 18.34 0.14
C SER A 80 -6.48 17.34 0.50
N ILE A 81 -5.25 17.64 0.06
CA ILE A 81 -4.08 16.78 0.23
C ILE A 81 -3.16 17.43 1.25
N GLY A 82 -2.76 16.66 2.25
CA GLY A 82 -1.81 17.10 3.27
C GLY A 82 -0.36 17.13 2.77
N ASN A 83 0.53 17.50 3.67
CA ASN A 83 1.97 17.53 3.39
C ASN A 83 2.52 16.10 3.23
N GLU A 84 3.66 15.99 2.53
CA GLU A 84 4.41 14.74 2.44
C GLU A 84 4.94 14.31 3.82
N GLU A 85 4.80 13.05 4.13
CA GLU A 85 5.29 12.45 5.38
C GLU A 85 6.82 12.41 5.43
N LYS A 86 7.37 12.72 6.58
CA LYS A 86 8.82 12.65 6.84
C LYS A 86 9.23 11.22 7.15
N LYS A 87 9.47 10.42 6.12
CA LYS A 87 9.83 9.00 6.24
C LYS A 87 11.33 8.79 6.46
N LEU A 88 11.69 7.67 7.12
CA LEU A 88 13.09 7.23 7.27
C LEU A 88 13.70 6.87 5.91
N GLY A 89 12.96 6.18 5.05
CA GLY A 89 13.37 5.74 3.72
C GLY A 89 12.25 5.87 2.70
N MET A 90 12.53 5.44 1.47
CA MET A 90 11.60 5.50 0.32
C MET A 90 11.03 6.91 0.10
N LYS A 91 11.88 7.93 0.24
CA LYS A 91 11.47 9.35 0.17
C LYS A 91 10.97 9.76 -1.22
N GLY A 92 11.33 9.00 -2.26
CA GLY A 92 10.81 9.20 -3.62
C GLY A 92 9.40 8.67 -3.84
N SER A 93 8.77 8.00 -2.85
CA SER A 93 7.37 7.59 -2.90
C SER A 93 6.53 8.62 -2.15
N SER A 94 5.57 9.25 -2.82
CA SER A 94 4.63 10.17 -2.16
C SER A 94 3.82 9.42 -1.09
N THR A 95 3.67 10.03 0.06
CA THR A 95 2.85 9.52 1.16
C THR A 95 2.27 10.72 1.89
N THR A 96 0.95 10.90 1.85
CA THR A 96 0.29 12.08 2.43
C THR A 96 -0.96 11.68 3.21
N SER A 97 -1.56 12.62 3.94
CA SER A 97 -2.97 12.52 4.32
C SER A 97 -3.87 13.04 3.18
N VAL A 98 -5.10 12.55 3.14
CA VAL A 98 -6.16 13.01 2.22
C VAL A 98 -7.39 13.32 3.06
N LYS A 99 -7.87 14.55 3.00
CA LYS A 99 -8.99 15.04 3.81
C LYS A 99 -10.20 15.32 2.95
N PHE A 100 -11.35 15.03 3.52
CA PHE A 100 -12.66 15.25 2.92
C PHE A 100 -13.47 16.16 3.83
N LYS A 101 -13.93 17.28 3.29
CA LYS A 101 -14.85 18.22 3.95
C LYS A 101 -15.99 18.51 3.01
N ASP A 102 -17.13 17.90 3.30
CA ASP A 102 -18.33 17.96 2.47
C ASP A 102 -18.09 17.61 0.99
N ALA A 103 -17.16 16.64 0.78
CA ALA A 103 -16.76 16.24 -0.57
C ALA A 103 -17.87 15.46 -1.26
N LYS A 104 -18.34 15.99 -2.41
CA LYS A 104 -19.46 15.43 -3.19
C LYS A 104 -18.95 14.40 -4.17
N VAL A 105 -19.31 13.14 -3.96
CA VAL A 105 -18.93 12.01 -4.81
C VAL A 105 -20.19 11.45 -5.49
N PRO A 106 -20.27 11.43 -6.82
CA PRO A 106 -21.42 10.90 -7.54
C PRO A 106 -21.81 9.49 -7.10
N VAL A 107 -23.08 9.14 -7.10
CA VAL A 107 -23.57 7.84 -6.65
C VAL A 107 -23.02 6.68 -7.49
N GLU A 108 -22.78 6.89 -8.78
CA GLU A 108 -22.16 5.93 -9.71
C GLU A 108 -20.69 5.63 -9.38
N ASN A 109 -20.05 6.45 -8.55
CA ASN A 109 -18.69 6.23 -8.08
C ASN A 109 -18.62 5.34 -6.83
N LEU A 110 -19.76 4.85 -6.34
CA LEU A 110 -19.77 3.77 -5.35
C LEU A 110 -19.15 2.52 -6.00
N LEU A 111 -18.10 2.00 -5.38
CA LEU A 111 -17.41 0.82 -5.87
C LEU A 111 -18.10 -0.45 -5.33
N TYR A 112 -18.68 -1.24 -6.24
CA TYR A 112 -19.46 -2.45 -5.99
C TYR A 112 -20.79 -2.13 -5.26
N GLU A 113 -20.95 -2.51 -3.99
CA GLU A 113 -22.20 -2.37 -3.23
C GLU A 113 -21.98 -1.70 -1.88
N VAL A 114 -23.01 -1.01 -1.36
CA VAL A 114 -23.02 -0.47 0.00
C VAL A 114 -22.78 -1.58 1.02
N GLY A 115 -21.87 -1.37 1.96
CA GLY A 115 -21.52 -2.34 3.00
C GLY A 115 -20.51 -3.42 2.56
N LYS A 116 -20.06 -3.43 1.31
CA LYS A 116 -19.07 -4.40 0.79
C LYS A 116 -17.62 -3.89 0.76
N GLY A 117 -17.35 -2.78 1.40
CA GLY A 117 -16.01 -2.20 1.47
C GLY A 117 -14.95 -3.13 2.08
N ALA A 118 -15.34 -3.98 3.04
CA ALA A 118 -14.43 -4.98 3.60
C ALA A 118 -13.93 -5.97 2.54
N THR A 119 -14.80 -6.44 1.65
CA THR A 119 -14.43 -7.33 0.54
C THR A 119 -13.42 -6.65 -0.39
N ILE A 120 -13.66 -5.39 -0.74
CA ILE A 120 -12.75 -4.59 -1.58
C ILE A 120 -11.40 -4.43 -0.89
N ALA A 121 -11.41 -3.97 0.38
CA ALA A 121 -10.21 -3.68 1.15
C ALA A 121 -9.33 -4.92 1.32
N PHE A 122 -9.89 -6.04 1.76
CA PHE A 122 -9.11 -7.24 2.07
C PHE A 122 -8.65 -7.97 0.82
N ASN A 123 -9.41 -7.96 -0.27
CA ASN A 123 -8.94 -8.51 -1.56
C ASN A 123 -7.74 -7.73 -2.10
N ALA A 124 -7.78 -6.39 -2.06
CA ALA A 124 -6.66 -5.56 -2.46
C ALA A 124 -5.40 -5.85 -1.60
N LEU A 125 -5.58 -5.96 -0.28
CA LEU A 125 -4.49 -6.28 0.65
C LEU A 125 -3.94 -7.70 0.45
N ASN A 126 -4.77 -8.69 0.16
CA ASN A 126 -4.32 -10.07 -0.07
C ASN A 126 -3.41 -10.16 -1.30
N ILE A 127 -3.82 -9.52 -2.41
CA ILE A 127 -2.98 -9.44 -3.62
C ILE A 127 -1.69 -8.66 -3.32
N GLY A 128 -1.77 -7.58 -2.55
CA GLY A 128 -0.61 -6.79 -2.13
C GLY A 128 0.40 -7.61 -1.32
N ARG A 129 -0.06 -8.41 -0.36
CA ARG A 129 0.80 -9.30 0.44
C ARG A 129 1.53 -10.34 -0.40
N TYR A 130 0.82 -10.98 -1.32
CA TYR A 130 1.43 -11.95 -2.24
C TYR A 130 2.52 -11.31 -3.10
N LYS A 131 2.22 -10.16 -3.71
CA LYS A 131 3.19 -9.40 -4.52
C LYS A 131 4.43 -8.99 -3.71
N LEU A 132 4.22 -8.54 -2.47
CA LEU A 132 5.32 -8.15 -1.59
C LEU A 132 6.20 -9.35 -1.23
N GLY A 133 5.60 -10.50 -0.92
CA GLY A 133 6.32 -11.75 -0.70
C GLY A 133 7.21 -12.12 -1.90
N SER A 134 6.64 -12.12 -3.09
CA SER A 134 7.36 -12.42 -4.34
C SER A 134 8.52 -11.44 -4.60
N ALA A 135 8.28 -10.15 -4.41
CA ALA A 135 9.31 -9.12 -4.57
C ALA A 135 10.45 -9.29 -3.55
N SER A 136 10.12 -9.66 -2.30
CA SER A 136 11.11 -9.88 -1.23
C SER A 136 12.00 -11.08 -1.53
N VAL A 137 11.45 -12.17 -2.06
CA VAL A 137 12.24 -13.34 -2.49
C VAL A 137 13.16 -12.98 -3.65
N GLY A 138 12.63 -12.26 -4.66
CA GLY A 138 13.44 -11.78 -5.79
C GLY A 138 14.60 -10.88 -5.34
N GLY A 139 14.34 -9.94 -4.43
CA GLY A 139 15.34 -9.09 -3.80
C GLY A 139 16.40 -9.89 -3.02
N SER A 140 15.97 -10.90 -2.27
CA SER A 140 16.87 -11.79 -1.51
C SER A 140 17.79 -12.60 -2.44
N LYS A 141 17.28 -13.14 -3.55
CA LYS A 141 18.09 -13.81 -4.57
C LYS A 141 19.18 -12.90 -5.15
N GLN A 142 18.84 -11.65 -5.41
CA GLN A 142 19.82 -10.67 -5.91
C GLN A 142 20.85 -10.29 -4.85
N ALA A 143 20.42 -10.10 -3.60
CA ALA A 143 21.29 -9.76 -2.48
C ALA A 143 22.33 -10.87 -2.20
N ILE A 144 21.91 -12.15 -2.16
CA ILE A 144 22.84 -13.25 -1.93
C ILE A 144 23.85 -13.40 -3.08
N LYS A 145 23.43 -13.17 -4.32
CA LYS A 145 24.34 -13.19 -5.48
C LYS A 145 25.46 -12.14 -5.33
N GLN A 146 25.12 -10.94 -4.90
CA GLN A 146 26.10 -9.89 -4.64
C GLN A 146 26.99 -10.22 -3.44
N THR A 147 26.40 -10.76 -2.36
CA THR A 147 27.14 -11.20 -1.15
C THR A 147 28.20 -12.26 -1.51
N ILE A 148 27.84 -13.27 -2.29
CA ILE A 148 28.77 -14.31 -2.71
C ILE A 148 29.92 -13.70 -3.54
N ARG A 149 29.62 -12.86 -4.53
CA ARG A 149 30.64 -12.20 -5.34
C ARG A 149 31.60 -11.40 -4.48
N TYR A 150 31.07 -10.52 -3.63
CA TYR A 150 31.90 -9.73 -2.73
C TYR A 150 32.77 -10.59 -1.82
N SER A 151 32.24 -11.68 -1.24
CA SER A 151 32.97 -12.55 -0.35
C SER A 151 34.09 -13.35 -1.04
N LEU A 152 33.97 -13.60 -2.34
CA LEU A 152 35.01 -14.20 -3.16
C LEU A 152 36.13 -13.21 -3.50
N ASP A 153 35.77 -11.95 -3.73
CA ASP A 153 36.73 -10.90 -4.12
C ASP A 153 37.44 -10.28 -2.92
N ARG A 154 36.74 -10.02 -1.83
CA ARG A 154 37.31 -9.43 -0.61
C ARG A 154 38.26 -10.38 0.08
N ARG A 155 39.49 -9.94 0.30
CA ARG A 155 40.55 -10.74 0.96
C ARG A 155 40.91 -10.14 2.32
N GLN A 156 41.05 -11.01 3.32
CA GLN A 156 41.64 -10.69 4.61
C GLN A 156 42.44 -11.92 5.09
N PHE A 157 43.48 -11.69 5.87
CA PHE A 157 44.38 -12.75 6.35
C PHE A 157 44.91 -13.63 5.21
N GLY A 158 45.23 -13.03 4.06
CA GLY A 158 45.80 -13.70 2.91
C GLY A 158 44.85 -14.51 2.03
N GLN A 159 43.55 -14.55 2.34
CA GLN A 159 42.56 -15.36 1.60
C GLN A 159 41.23 -14.63 1.40
N PRO A 160 40.39 -15.06 0.42
CA PRO A 160 39.01 -14.54 0.30
C PRO A 160 38.23 -14.78 1.58
N ILE A 161 37.36 -13.81 1.96
CA ILE A 161 36.56 -13.97 3.19
C ILE A 161 35.53 -15.11 3.07
N ALA A 162 35.18 -15.52 1.85
CA ALA A 162 34.34 -16.70 1.60
C ALA A 162 34.94 -18.02 2.14
N ARG A 163 36.23 -18.08 2.48
CA ARG A 163 36.86 -19.27 3.02
C ARG A 163 36.79 -19.39 4.54
N PHE A 164 36.25 -18.38 5.22
CA PHE A 164 36.04 -18.47 6.67
C PHE A 164 34.72 -19.16 6.97
N ASP A 165 34.73 -20.14 7.90
CA ASP A 165 33.53 -20.93 8.25
C ASP A 165 32.35 -20.07 8.69
N SER A 166 32.59 -18.96 9.39
CA SER A 166 31.55 -18.02 9.80
C SER A 166 30.86 -17.34 8.62
N ILE A 167 31.57 -17.10 7.52
CA ILE A 167 30.99 -16.52 6.29
C ILE A 167 30.27 -17.59 5.49
N LEU A 168 30.88 -18.78 5.34
CA LEU A 168 30.25 -19.92 4.68
C LEU A 168 28.93 -20.31 5.35
N GLY A 169 28.91 -20.39 6.69
CA GLY A 169 27.71 -20.71 7.44
C GLY A 169 26.57 -19.70 7.20
N LYS A 170 26.89 -18.40 7.15
CA LYS A 170 25.90 -17.35 6.84
C LYS A 170 25.37 -17.46 5.40
N ILE A 171 26.24 -17.73 4.42
CA ILE A 171 25.83 -17.90 3.03
C ILE A 171 24.95 -19.14 2.88
N ALA A 172 25.29 -20.25 3.55
CA ALA A 172 24.49 -21.46 3.55
C ALA A 172 23.10 -21.25 4.14
N ASP A 173 23.00 -20.59 5.33
CA ASP A 173 21.73 -20.29 5.98
C ASP A 173 20.85 -19.39 5.10
N MET A 174 21.42 -18.31 4.54
CA MET A 174 20.69 -17.44 3.61
C MET A 174 20.19 -18.20 2.38
N THR A 175 20.99 -19.10 1.82
CA THR A 175 20.61 -19.92 0.65
C THR A 175 19.44 -20.83 0.97
N ILE A 176 19.49 -21.51 2.12
CA ILE A 176 18.42 -22.40 2.57
C ILE A 176 17.11 -21.61 2.77
N ARG A 177 17.18 -20.46 3.45
CA ARG A 177 16.00 -19.62 3.71
C ARG A 177 15.40 -19.09 2.41
N ILE A 178 16.21 -18.66 1.45
CA ILE A 178 15.74 -18.21 0.15
C ILE A 178 15.06 -19.36 -0.62
N TYR A 179 15.66 -20.55 -0.60
CA TYR A 179 15.08 -21.74 -1.26
C TYR A 179 13.71 -22.08 -0.67
N VAL A 180 13.59 -22.13 0.67
CA VAL A 180 12.32 -22.38 1.34
C VAL A 180 11.29 -21.32 1.00
N ALA A 181 11.65 -20.03 1.08
CA ALA A 181 10.73 -18.94 0.75
C ALA A 181 10.29 -18.94 -0.71
N ASP A 182 11.20 -19.28 -1.62
CA ASP A 182 10.90 -19.41 -3.06
C ASP A 182 9.91 -20.55 -3.33
N THR A 183 10.12 -21.69 -2.68
CA THR A 183 9.20 -22.85 -2.79
C THR A 183 7.79 -22.54 -2.27
N MET A 184 7.66 -21.64 -1.28
CA MET A 184 6.36 -21.24 -0.74
C MET A 184 5.56 -20.32 -1.68
N LEU A 185 6.18 -19.77 -2.73
CA LEU A 185 5.50 -18.89 -3.69
C LEU A 185 4.80 -19.67 -4.82
N TYR A 186 5.14 -20.93 -5.03
CA TYR A 186 4.60 -21.82 -6.05
C TYR A 186 3.70 -22.90 -5.44
#